data_78488623c1c4393b5fe4867c22587c99
#
_entry.id   78488623c1c4393b5fe4867c22587c99
#
_cell.length_a   1.000
_cell.length_b   1.000
_cell.length_c   1.000
_cell.angle_alpha   90.00
_cell.angle_beta   90.00
_cell.angle_gamma   90.00
#
_symmetry.space_group_name_H-M   'P 1'
#
loop_
_entity.id
_entity.type
_entity.pdbx_description
1 polymer ?
#
loop_
_entity_poly.entity_id
_entity_poly.type
_entity_poly.pdbx_seq_one_letter_code
_entity_poly.pdbx_strand_id
1 'polypeptide(L)'
;MQEKMATRNPVARAIASATSRVWFPATLAFTRNLPRRSMHRGGRALAALYYRLRPKYLRAARTNLAVILGAPEESPEVRRLAFEMVVSHFSAWVDFLHFATRPPEDAARLVEGVSGYSNIVESRLAGKGVLLLTAHLGNWEVGGLMLAQVKQPIHVVLVPDIFPGVERERRRLHVRCGVTEIRVDRSFVPTLSVLRALRSNGIVAMQGDRDFDNTGVPAPFFGREAFFPRGPLRVAMASGAIVLPAFIVRLPDGRYRAIVEGPLPIETAGDRDAALRTNVQRYVAILERYVRQYPEQWYCFYPFWDDPSRKTGDGRR
;
A
#
# COMPACT_ATOMS: atom_id res chain seq x y z
N MET A 1 11.31 -2.41 1.14
CA MET A 1 11.83 -1.10 1.57
C MET A 1 12.14 -1.08 3.05
N GLN A 2 11.24 -1.50 3.94
CA GLN A 2 11.56 -1.66 5.36
C GLN A 2 12.79 -2.57 5.56
N GLU A 3 12.90 -3.66 4.80
CA GLU A 3 14.04 -4.56 4.85
C GLU A 3 15.34 -3.94 4.31
N LYS A 4 15.31 -3.17 3.20
CA LYS A 4 16.47 -2.42 2.68
C LYS A 4 16.87 -1.23 3.58
N MET A 5 15.92 -0.65 4.34
CA MET A 5 16.19 0.47 5.25
C MET A 5 16.68 0.02 6.63
N ALA A 6 16.22 -1.15 7.10
CA ALA A 6 16.58 -1.71 8.40
C ALA A 6 17.96 -2.38 8.41
N THR A 7 18.58 -2.64 7.27
CA THR A 7 19.82 -3.45 7.16
C THR A 7 21.10 -2.73 7.56
N ARG A 8 21.10 -1.42 7.80
CA ARG A 8 22.34 -0.67 8.11
C ARG A 8 22.91 -0.88 9.53
N ASN A 9 22.07 -1.36 10.48
CA ASN A 9 22.58 -1.77 11.80
C ASN A 9 21.75 -2.93 12.33
N PRO A 10 22.21 -4.19 12.19
CA PRO A 10 21.47 -5.36 12.61
C PRO A 10 21.22 -5.37 14.13
N VAL A 11 22.10 -4.81 14.93
CA VAL A 11 21.95 -4.74 16.39
C VAL A 11 20.82 -3.76 16.75
N ALA A 12 20.81 -2.56 16.18
CA ALA A 12 19.74 -1.60 16.40
C ALA A 12 18.38 -2.14 15.96
N ARG A 13 18.33 -2.90 14.84
CA ARG A 13 17.13 -3.60 14.39
C ARG A 13 16.68 -4.65 15.39
N ALA A 14 17.58 -5.48 15.89
CA ALA A 14 17.27 -6.51 16.88
C ALA A 14 16.71 -5.89 18.17
N ILE A 15 17.33 -4.81 18.67
CA ILE A 15 16.86 -4.09 19.84
C ILE A 15 15.48 -3.48 19.59
N ALA A 16 15.28 -2.76 18.48
CA ALA A 16 14.00 -2.15 18.14
C ALA A 16 12.89 -3.21 17.94
N SER A 17 13.23 -4.34 17.35
CA SER A 17 12.32 -5.49 17.20
C SER A 17 11.95 -6.09 18.55
N ALA A 18 12.92 -6.37 19.41
CA ALA A 18 12.69 -6.96 20.73
C ALA A 18 11.86 -6.02 21.63
N THR A 19 12.22 -4.74 21.67
CA THR A 19 11.54 -3.73 22.47
C THR A 19 10.15 -3.38 21.96
N SER A 20 9.85 -3.60 20.67
CA SER A 20 8.52 -3.32 20.09
C SER A 20 7.40 -4.10 20.79
N ARG A 21 7.72 -5.24 21.38
CA ARG A 21 6.74 -6.03 22.17
C ARG A 21 6.27 -5.32 23.43
N VAL A 22 7.02 -4.32 23.88
CA VAL A 22 6.71 -3.53 25.09
C VAL A 22 6.23 -2.12 24.72
N TRP A 23 7.04 -1.38 23.93
CA TRP A 23 6.70 0.03 23.64
C TRP A 23 5.43 0.17 22.79
N PHE A 24 5.15 -0.77 21.88
CA PHE A 24 3.97 -0.65 21.02
C PHE A 24 2.66 -0.85 21.80
N PRO A 25 2.50 -1.90 22.65
CA PRO A 25 1.35 -2.00 23.56
C PRO A 25 1.21 -0.80 24.52
N ALA A 26 2.33 -0.28 25.02
CA ALA A 26 2.31 0.93 25.86
C ALA A 26 1.79 2.16 25.09
N THR A 27 2.21 2.30 23.82
CA THR A 27 1.68 3.35 22.93
C THR A 27 0.18 3.17 22.70
N LEU A 28 -0.29 1.95 22.47
CA LEU A 28 -1.73 1.67 22.32
C LEU A 28 -2.50 2.01 23.59
N ALA A 29 -2.00 1.61 24.77
CA ALA A 29 -2.62 1.92 26.05
C ALA A 29 -2.71 3.43 26.30
N PHE A 30 -1.63 4.16 25.97
CA PHE A 30 -1.60 5.63 26.08
C PHE A 30 -2.59 6.30 25.12
N THR A 31 -2.64 5.85 23.85
CA THR A 31 -3.47 6.46 22.82
C THR A 31 -4.95 6.06 22.91
N ARG A 32 -5.28 5.00 23.64
CA ARG A 32 -6.63 4.45 23.75
C ARG A 32 -7.69 5.48 24.11
N ASN A 33 -7.36 6.38 25.07
CA ASN A 33 -8.29 7.37 25.60
C ASN A 33 -8.16 8.75 24.95
N LEU A 34 -7.22 8.90 24.00
CA LEU A 34 -7.02 10.19 23.33
C LEU A 34 -8.02 10.40 22.21
N PRO A 35 -8.61 11.60 22.09
CA PRO A 35 -9.42 11.95 20.93
C PRO A 35 -8.59 11.87 19.66
N ARG A 36 -9.16 11.31 18.57
CA ARG A 36 -8.50 11.18 17.27
C ARG A 36 -7.88 12.50 16.78
N ARG A 37 -8.58 13.63 16.97
CA ARG A 37 -8.07 14.96 16.60
C ARG A 37 -6.76 15.31 17.33
N SER A 38 -6.66 14.99 18.60
CA SER A 38 -5.43 15.22 19.41
C SER A 38 -4.29 14.31 18.94
N MET A 39 -4.59 13.05 18.62
CA MET A 39 -3.61 12.12 18.05
C MET A 39 -3.06 12.64 16.72
N HIS A 40 -3.91 13.16 15.82
CA HIS A 40 -3.48 13.76 14.55
C HIS A 40 -2.63 15.02 14.73
N ARG A 41 -2.94 15.88 15.72
CA ARG A 41 -2.09 17.05 16.06
C ARG A 41 -0.71 16.59 16.53
N GLY A 42 -0.64 15.61 17.44
CA GLY A 42 0.62 14.99 17.86
C GLY A 42 1.37 14.33 16.72
N GLY A 43 0.68 13.56 15.87
CA GLY A 43 1.23 12.96 14.67
C GLY A 43 1.84 13.99 13.70
N ARG A 44 1.17 15.14 13.49
CA ARG A 44 1.70 16.24 12.66
C ARG A 44 2.96 16.86 13.28
N ALA A 45 2.99 17.05 14.60
CA ALA A 45 4.18 17.54 15.30
C ALA A 45 5.36 16.56 15.19
N LEU A 46 5.11 15.27 15.37
CA LEU A 46 6.10 14.22 15.16
C LEU A 46 6.58 14.15 13.69
N ALA A 47 5.68 14.31 12.73
CA ALA A 47 6.01 14.38 11.32
C ALA A 47 6.94 15.59 11.03
N ALA A 48 6.66 16.76 11.62
CA ALA A 48 7.50 17.94 11.48
C ALA A 48 8.90 17.72 12.09
N LEU A 49 8.98 17.09 13.26
CA LEU A 49 10.25 16.73 13.87
C LEU A 49 11.01 15.71 12.99
N TYR A 50 10.34 14.66 12.54
CA TYR A 50 10.92 13.65 11.65
C TYR A 50 11.42 14.28 10.34
N TYR A 51 10.64 15.19 9.76
CA TYR A 51 11.00 15.95 8.57
C TYR A 51 12.33 16.70 8.75
N ARG A 52 12.57 17.29 9.92
CA ARG A 52 13.82 18.00 10.23
C ARG A 52 15.01 17.07 10.46
N LEU A 53 14.79 15.91 11.07
CA LEU A 53 15.85 15.00 11.51
C LEU A 53 16.28 13.97 10.46
N ARG A 54 15.48 13.75 9.41
CA ARG A 54 15.70 12.71 8.41
C ARG A 54 15.77 13.23 6.96
N PRO A 55 16.71 14.13 6.65
CA PRO A 55 16.78 14.82 5.34
C PRO A 55 16.92 13.87 4.14
N LYS A 56 17.57 12.68 4.32
CA LYS A 56 17.73 11.70 3.23
C LYS A 56 16.39 11.14 2.72
N TYR A 57 15.46 10.84 3.61
CA TYR A 57 14.13 10.35 3.20
C TYR A 57 13.32 11.41 2.47
N LEU A 58 13.51 12.64 2.90
CA LEU A 58 12.85 13.79 2.29
C LEU A 58 13.42 14.11 0.91
N ARG A 59 14.70 13.90 0.71
CA ARG A 59 15.30 14.06 -0.62
C ARG A 59 14.64 13.10 -1.61
N ALA A 60 14.51 11.82 -1.28
CA ALA A 60 13.83 10.86 -2.16
C ALA A 60 12.37 11.25 -2.44
N ALA A 61 11.62 11.69 -1.42
CA ALA A 61 10.26 12.18 -1.60
C ALA A 61 10.21 13.41 -2.52
N ARG A 62 11.13 14.37 -2.36
CA ARG A 62 11.21 15.56 -3.24
C ARG A 62 11.58 15.19 -4.67
N THR A 63 12.59 14.33 -4.87
CA THR A 63 12.97 13.84 -6.20
C THR A 63 11.78 13.19 -6.91
N ASN A 64 11.05 12.32 -6.21
CA ASN A 64 9.86 11.67 -6.77
C ASN A 64 8.76 12.68 -7.09
N LEU A 65 8.45 13.60 -6.17
CA LEU A 65 7.45 14.64 -6.38
C LEU A 65 7.82 15.62 -7.51
N ALA A 66 9.11 15.93 -7.66
CA ALA A 66 9.60 16.74 -8.77
C ALA A 66 9.28 16.11 -10.13
N VAL A 67 9.43 14.78 -10.24
CA VAL A 67 9.04 14.03 -11.44
C VAL A 67 7.51 14.04 -11.64
N ILE A 68 6.75 13.78 -10.58
CA ILE A 68 5.27 13.74 -10.64
C ILE A 68 4.69 15.09 -11.07
N LEU A 69 5.27 16.19 -10.58
CA LEU A 69 4.79 17.55 -10.84
C LEU A 69 5.41 18.18 -12.11
N GLY A 70 6.49 17.59 -12.66
CA GLY A 70 7.28 18.23 -13.71
C GLY A 70 7.95 19.53 -13.24
N ALA A 71 8.34 19.63 -11.96
CA ALA A 71 8.84 20.83 -11.31
C ALA A 71 10.23 20.59 -10.68
N PRO A 72 11.05 21.64 -10.46
CA PRO A 72 12.32 21.51 -9.75
C PRO A 72 12.15 20.98 -8.31
N GLU A 73 13.07 20.14 -7.85
CA GLU A 73 13.07 19.59 -6.47
C GLU A 73 12.99 20.67 -5.37
N GLU A 74 13.58 21.84 -5.66
CA GLU A 74 13.66 22.96 -4.71
C GLU A 74 12.47 23.91 -4.77
N SER A 75 11.49 23.65 -5.65
CA SER A 75 10.30 24.48 -5.75
C SER A 75 9.50 24.47 -4.44
N PRO A 76 8.86 25.58 -4.08
CA PRO A 76 8.04 25.68 -2.86
C PRO A 76 6.95 24.61 -2.82
N GLU A 77 6.36 24.27 -3.96
CA GLU A 77 5.30 23.26 -4.06
C GLU A 77 5.82 21.86 -3.78
N VAL A 78 6.94 21.46 -4.38
CA VAL A 78 7.58 20.16 -4.12
C VAL A 78 7.94 20.01 -2.65
N ARG A 79 8.52 21.05 -2.03
CA ARG A 79 8.86 21.04 -0.60
C ARG A 79 7.62 20.92 0.29
N ARG A 80 6.56 21.64 -0.04
CA ARG A 80 5.27 21.58 0.68
C ARG A 80 4.67 20.19 0.60
N LEU A 81 4.56 19.60 -0.60
CA LEU A 81 3.99 18.28 -0.79
C LEU A 81 4.86 17.17 -0.18
N ALA A 82 6.19 17.31 -0.19
CA ALA A 82 7.08 16.39 0.51
C ALA A 82 6.83 16.37 2.03
N PHE A 83 6.58 17.55 2.62
CA PHE A 83 6.19 17.64 4.03
C PHE A 83 4.80 17.01 4.25
N GLU A 84 3.82 17.33 3.42
CA GLU A 84 2.46 16.76 3.55
C GLU A 84 2.45 15.24 3.30
N MET A 85 3.34 14.70 2.48
CA MET A 85 3.53 13.24 2.33
C MET A 85 3.96 12.60 3.66
N VAL A 86 4.88 13.20 4.39
CA VAL A 86 5.27 12.73 5.73
C VAL A 86 4.09 12.83 6.69
N VAL A 87 3.38 13.96 6.70
CA VAL A 87 2.19 14.16 7.56
C VAL A 87 1.11 13.14 7.24
N SER A 88 0.86 12.87 5.96
CA SER A 88 -0.12 11.90 5.51
C SER A 88 0.25 10.48 5.96
N HIS A 89 1.53 10.11 5.84
CA HIS A 89 2.02 8.81 6.32
C HIS A 89 1.88 8.67 7.85
N PHE A 90 2.24 9.69 8.63
CA PHE A 90 2.02 9.67 10.07
C PHE A 90 0.53 9.63 10.43
N SER A 91 -0.32 10.27 9.63
CA SER A 91 -1.77 10.21 9.82
C SER A 91 -2.33 8.80 9.61
N ALA A 92 -1.80 8.05 8.64
CA ALA A 92 -2.16 6.64 8.46
C ALA A 92 -1.78 5.79 9.68
N TRP A 93 -0.61 6.02 10.28
CA TRP A 93 -0.20 5.36 11.53
C TRP A 93 -1.06 5.77 12.73
N VAL A 94 -1.43 7.04 12.84
CA VAL A 94 -2.36 7.53 13.88
C VAL A 94 -3.70 6.79 13.78
N ASP A 95 -4.23 6.65 12.57
CA ASP A 95 -5.49 5.95 12.36
C ASP A 95 -5.38 4.45 12.61
N PHE A 96 -4.26 3.82 12.26
CA PHE A 96 -3.98 2.43 12.64
C PHE A 96 -4.01 2.25 14.17
N LEU A 97 -3.32 3.11 14.94
CA LEU A 97 -3.34 3.08 16.40
C LEU A 97 -4.76 3.29 16.96
N HIS A 98 -5.52 4.20 16.34
CA HIS A 98 -6.89 4.48 16.76
C HIS A 98 -7.80 3.28 16.57
N PHE A 99 -7.76 2.62 15.41
CA PHE A 99 -8.61 1.47 15.10
C PHE A 99 -8.14 0.17 15.78
N ALA A 100 -6.85 0.03 16.06
CA ALA A 100 -6.33 -1.11 16.81
C ALA A 100 -6.99 -1.27 18.20
N THR A 101 -7.47 -0.16 18.79
CA THR A 101 -8.06 -0.12 20.13
C THR A 101 -9.58 0.09 20.15
N ARG A 102 -10.24 0.18 18.99
CA ARG A 102 -11.67 0.50 18.85
C ARG A 102 -12.43 -0.56 18.05
N PRO A 103 -13.77 -0.57 18.14
CA PRO A 103 -14.59 -1.45 17.30
C PRO A 103 -14.38 -1.17 15.80
N PRO A 104 -14.41 -2.20 14.94
CA PRO A 104 -14.21 -2.03 13.49
C PRO A 104 -15.22 -1.06 12.84
N GLU A 105 -16.41 -0.93 13.42
CA GLU A 105 -17.48 -0.04 12.96
C GLU A 105 -17.08 1.44 13.00
N ASP A 106 -16.17 1.80 13.91
CA ASP A 106 -15.65 3.16 14.00
C ASP A 106 -14.82 3.54 12.78
N ALA A 107 -14.11 2.58 12.17
CA ALA A 107 -13.42 2.79 10.91
C ALA A 107 -14.40 3.08 9.76
N ALA A 108 -15.49 2.35 9.72
CA ALA A 108 -16.52 2.55 8.70
C ALA A 108 -17.16 3.94 8.73
N ARG A 109 -17.40 4.47 9.92
CA ARG A 109 -17.96 5.84 10.10
C ARG A 109 -17.06 6.94 9.54
N LEU A 110 -15.75 6.65 9.40
CA LEU A 110 -14.81 7.60 8.82
C LEU A 110 -14.74 7.51 7.30
N VAL A 111 -15.44 6.58 6.70
CA VAL A 111 -15.51 6.51 5.25
C VAL A 111 -16.76 7.20 4.76
N GLU A 112 -16.54 8.20 3.92
CA GLU A 112 -17.62 8.99 3.30
C GLU A 112 -18.48 8.13 2.38
N GLY A 113 -17.86 7.15 1.70
CA GLY A 113 -18.53 6.24 0.79
C GLY A 113 -17.53 5.39 0.01
N VAL A 114 -18.09 4.40 -0.70
CA VAL A 114 -17.36 3.53 -1.62
C VAL A 114 -17.87 3.80 -3.03
N SER A 115 -17.12 4.57 -3.80
CA SER A 115 -17.40 4.75 -5.22
C SER A 115 -17.08 3.46 -5.98
N GLY A 116 -18.00 2.99 -6.84
CA GLY A 116 -17.81 1.77 -7.61
C GLY A 116 -17.95 0.48 -6.80
N TYR A 117 -18.67 0.48 -5.69
CA TYR A 117 -18.98 -0.75 -4.93
C TYR A 117 -19.71 -1.80 -5.78
N SER A 118 -20.57 -1.37 -6.72
CA SER A 118 -21.23 -2.25 -7.68
C SER A 118 -20.25 -3.11 -8.48
N ASN A 119 -19.07 -2.58 -8.81
CA ASN A 119 -18.04 -3.32 -9.55
C ASN A 119 -17.58 -4.59 -8.77
N ILE A 120 -17.50 -4.50 -7.43
CA ILE A 120 -17.18 -5.67 -6.59
C ILE A 120 -18.34 -6.68 -6.63
N VAL A 121 -19.57 -6.20 -6.46
CA VAL A 121 -20.77 -7.05 -6.43
C VAL A 121 -20.94 -7.79 -7.76
N GLU A 122 -20.92 -7.09 -8.87
CA GLU A 122 -21.05 -7.64 -10.21
C GLU A 122 -19.94 -8.65 -10.55
N SER A 123 -18.70 -8.31 -10.20
CA SER A 123 -17.55 -9.21 -10.40
C SER A 123 -17.69 -10.49 -9.59
N ARG A 124 -18.23 -10.40 -8.38
CA ARG A 124 -18.50 -11.57 -7.53
C ARG A 124 -19.61 -12.43 -8.10
N LEU A 125 -20.65 -11.83 -8.62
CA LEU A 125 -21.77 -12.55 -9.26
C LEU A 125 -21.30 -13.30 -10.52
N ALA A 126 -20.26 -12.81 -11.20
CA ALA A 126 -19.63 -13.53 -12.32
C ALA A 126 -18.87 -14.80 -11.90
N GLY A 127 -18.67 -15.04 -10.59
CA GLY A 127 -18.09 -16.29 -10.05
C GLY A 127 -16.59 -16.49 -10.30
N LYS A 128 -15.85 -15.43 -10.70
CA LYS A 128 -14.43 -15.53 -11.13
C LYS A 128 -13.41 -15.11 -10.08
N GLY A 129 -13.84 -14.76 -8.86
CA GLY A 129 -12.98 -14.13 -7.87
C GLY A 129 -12.58 -12.70 -8.25
N VAL A 130 -12.16 -11.92 -7.26
CA VAL A 130 -11.84 -10.50 -7.43
C VAL A 130 -10.43 -10.23 -6.91
N LEU A 131 -9.57 -9.69 -7.75
CA LEU A 131 -8.30 -9.10 -7.34
C LEU A 131 -8.47 -7.58 -7.21
N LEU A 132 -8.48 -7.06 -5.98
CA LEU A 132 -8.38 -5.64 -5.71
C LEU A 132 -6.90 -5.24 -5.83
N LEU A 133 -6.55 -4.59 -6.94
CA LEU A 133 -5.18 -4.16 -7.20
C LEU A 133 -5.00 -2.72 -6.73
N THR A 134 -4.30 -2.54 -5.62
CA THR A 134 -4.08 -1.26 -4.97
C THR A 134 -2.61 -0.82 -5.00
N ALA A 135 -2.27 0.26 -4.31
CA ALA A 135 -0.92 0.80 -4.19
C ALA A 135 -0.63 1.27 -2.75
N HIS A 136 0.62 1.66 -2.47
CA HIS A 136 0.97 2.34 -1.22
C HIS A 136 0.51 3.81 -1.25
N LEU A 137 -0.76 4.02 -1.62
CA LEU A 137 -1.43 5.30 -1.74
C LEU A 137 -2.59 5.38 -0.76
N GLY A 138 -2.63 6.46 0.00
CA GLY A 138 -3.65 6.69 1.03
C GLY A 138 -3.53 5.75 2.22
N ASN A 139 -4.64 5.24 2.75
CA ASN A 139 -4.62 4.36 3.92
C ASN A 139 -5.25 2.99 3.61
N TRP A 140 -4.45 2.08 3.06
CA TRP A 140 -4.87 0.71 2.72
C TRP A 140 -5.28 -0.13 3.95
N GLU A 141 -4.79 0.18 5.15
CA GLU A 141 -5.23 -0.51 6.38
C GLU A 141 -6.73 -0.23 6.63
N VAL A 142 -7.15 1.02 6.49
CA VAL A 142 -8.58 1.38 6.55
C VAL A 142 -9.37 0.70 5.44
N GLY A 143 -8.78 0.55 4.25
CA GLY A 143 -9.38 -0.18 3.13
C GLY A 143 -9.70 -1.63 3.48
N GLY A 144 -8.76 -2.33 4.11
CA GLY A 144 -8.96 -3.70 4.59
C GLY A 144 -10.10 -3.80 5.62
N LEU A 145 -10.17 -2.85 6.55
CA LEU A 145 -11.24 -2.80 7.57
C LEU A 145 -12.62 -2.55 6.97
N MET A 146 -12.70 -1.77 5.91
CA MET A 146 -13.98 -1.51 5.22
C MET A 146 -14.47 -2.73 4.45
N LEU A 147 -13.58 -3.41 3.75
CA LEU A 147 -13.94 -4.60 2.99
C LEU A 147 -14.47 -5.71 3.91
N ALA A 148 -14.03 -5.77 5.16
CA ALA A 148 -14.53 -6.70 6.16
C ALA A 148 -16.05 -6.59 6.37
N GLN A 149 -16.65 -5.42 6.12
CA GLN A 149 -18.10 -5.22 6.23
C GLN A 149 -18.90 -5.83 5.08
N VAL A 150 -18.22 -6.21 4.00
CA VAL A 150 -18.85 -6.85 2.83
C VAL A 150 -19.35 -8.28 3.14
N LYS A 151 -19.08 -8.82 4.34
CA LYS A 151 -19.46 -10.18 4.79
C LYS A 151 -19.02 -11.28 3.81
N GLN A 152 -17.86 -11.11 3.18
CA GLN A 152 -17.28 -12.03 2.22
C GLN A 152 -15.86 -12.42 2.63
N PRO A 153 -15.36 -13.60 2.25
CA PRO A 153 -13.97 -13.95 2.48
C PRO A 153 -13.01 -12.95 1.80
N ILE A 154 -12.28 -12.21 2.61
CA ILE A 154 -11.30 -11.22 2.14
C ILE A 154 -9.91 -11.67 2.56
N HIS A 155 -9.02 -11.67 1.60
CA HIS A 155 -7.62 -11.99 1.80
C HIS A 155 -6.76 -10.77 1.48
N VAL A 156 -5.82 -10.42 2.36
CA VAL A 156 -4.84 -9.35 2.14
C VAL A 156 -3.47 -9.97 2.02
N VAL A 157 -2.80 -9.67 0.91
CA VAL A 157 -1.42 -10.12 0.68
C VAL A 157 -0.48 -9.07 1.25
N LEU A 158 0.38 -9.48 2.18
CA LEU A 158 1.29 -8.55 2.88
C LEU A 158 2.65 -9.18 3.19
N VAL A 159 3.66 -8.33 3.27
CA VAL A 159 4.96 -8.67 3.83
C VAL A 159 4.89 -8.43 5.34
N PRO A 160 5.32 -9.41 6.18
CA PRO A 160 5.33 -9.24 7.62
C PRO A 160 6.11 -8.01 8.07
N ASP A 161 5.61 -7.32 9.11
CA ASP A 161 6.30 -6.16 9.67
C ASP A 161 7.58 -6.59 10.41
N ILE A 162 8.60 -5.74 10.34
CA ILE A 162 9.87 -5.95 11.06
C ILE A 162 9.75 -5.79 12.58
N PHE A 163 8.65 -5.16 13.04
CA PHE A 163 8.37 -4.94 14.44
C PHE A 163 7.31 -5.93 14.94
N PRO A 164 7.67 -6.97 15.70
CA PRO A 164 6.72 -8.00 16.15
C PRO A 164 5.53 -7.46 16.94
N GLY A 165 5.71 -6.33 17.65
CA GLY A 165 4.61 -5.67 18.37
C GLY A 165 3.54 -5.12 17.41
N VAL A 166 3.97 -4.42 16.36
CA VAL A 166 3.09 -3.89 15.30
C VAL A 166 2.39 -5.02 14.56
N GLU A 167 3.18 -6.02 14.16
CA GLU A 167 2.69 -7.20 13.43
C GLU A 167 1.60 -7.95 14.20
N ARG A 168 1.79 -8.14 15.51
CA ARG A 168 0.81 -8.80 16.38
C ARG A 168 -0.52 -8.01 16.43
N GLU A 169 -0.45 -6.69 16.57
CA GLU A 169 -1.67 -5.87 16.68
C GLU A 169 -2.37 -5.73 15.32
N ARG A 170 -1.63 -5.67 14.20
CA ARG A 170 -2.22 -5.73 12.85
C ARG A 170 -2.98 -7.04 12.65
N ARG A 171 -2.38 -8.17 13.00
CA ARG A 171 -3.03 -9.47 12.92
C ARG A 171 -4.30 -9.54 13.78
N ARG A 172 -4.26 -9.00 15.02
CA ARG A 172 -5.45 -8.94 15.88
C ARG A 172 -6.55 -8.11 15.25
N LEU A 173 -6.19 -6.97 14.65
CA LEU A 173 -7.13 -6.10 13.96
C LEU A 173 -7.74 -6.83 12.76
N HIS A 174 -6.95 -7.47 11.91
CA HIS A 174 -7.42 -8.25 10.77
C HIS A 174 -8.36 -9.38 11.19
N VAL A 175 -8.00 -10.16 12.22
CA VAL A 175 -8.85 -11.24 12.75
C VAL A 175 -10.19 -10.70 13.24
N ARG A 176 -10.20 -9.59 13.99
CA ARG A 176 -11.45 -8.94 14.44
C ARG A 176 -12.34 -8.50 13.28
N CYS A 177 -11.73 -8.13 12.17
CA CYS A 177 -12.44 -7.67 10.96
C CYS A 177 -12.75 -8.79 9.97
N GLY A 178 -12.44 -10.05 10.28
CA GLY A 178 -12.67 -11.19 9.39
C GLY A 178 -11.78 -11.20 8.15
N VAL A 179 -10.63 -10.50 8.19
CA VAL A 179 -9.64 -10.45 7.12
C VAL A 179 -8.63 -11.58 7.30
N THR A 180 -8.39 -12.35 6.24
CA THR A 180 -7.37 -13.40 6.21
C THR A 180 -6.07 -12.85 5.63
N GLU A 181 -4.96 -13.01 6.34
CA GLU A 181 -3.64 -12.61 5.86
C GLU A 181 -3.00 -13.72 5.01
N ILE A 182 -2.53 -13.38 3.81
CA ILE A 182 -1.62 -14.20 3.01
C ILE A 182 -0.25 -13.54 3.10
N ARG A 183 0.65 -14.15 3.87
CA ARG A 183 1.98 -13.61 4.15
C ARG A 183 2.96 -13.98 3.07
N VAL A 184 3.58 -12.99 2.46
CA VAL A 184 4.61 -13.21 1.44
C VAL A 184 5.90 -13.64 2.11
N ASP A 185 6.42 -14.76 1.68
CA ASP A 185 7.75 -15.26 1.99
C ASP A 185 8.50 -15.65 0.68
N ARG A 186 9.64 -16.32 0.82
CA ARG A 186 10.43 -16.76 -0.35
C ARG A 186 9.93 -18.07 -0.98
N SER A 187 8.87 -18.68 -0.47
CA SER A 187 8.28 -19.90 -1.01
C SER A 187 7.19 -19.62 -2.05
N PHE A 188 6.70 -20.67 -2.71
CA PHE A 188 5.55 -20.58 -3.62
C PHE A 188 4.21 -20.68 -2.90
N VAL A 189 4.20 -20.95 -1.60
CA VAL A 189 2.97 -21.17 -0.81
C VAL A 189 2.03 -19.94 -0.84
N PRO A 190 2.51 -18.70 -0.67
CA PRO A 190 1.65 -17.52 -0.80
C PRO A 190 0.95 -17.42 -2.16
N THR A 191 1.67 -17.68 -3.25
CA THR A 191 1.11 -17.66 -4.61
C THR A 191 0.00 -18.68 -4.77
N LEU A 192 0.18 -19.90 -4.28
CA LEU A 192 -0.85 -20.95 -4.30
C LEU A 192 -2.06 -20.56 -3.46
N SER A 193 -1.84 -19.93 -2.30
CA SER A 193 -2.91 -19.43 -1.44
C SER A 193 -3.75 -18.35 -2.12
N VAL A 194 -3.10 -17.41 -2.81
CA VAL A 194 -3.77 -16.38 -3.63
C VAL A 194 -4.59 -17.01 -4.74
N LEU A 195 -4.00 -17.94 -5.52
CA LEU A 195 -4.70 -18.62 -6.60
C LEU A 195 -5.91 -19.42 -6.10
N ARG A 196 -5.78 -20.10 -4.95
CA ARG A 196 -6.89 -20.83 -4.33
C ARG A 196 -8.02 -19.89 -3.92
N ALA A 197 -7.68 -18.80 -3.23
CA ALA A 197 -8.67 -17.80 -2.81
C ALA A 197 -9.45 -17.22 -4.00
N LEU A 198 -8.75 -16.82 -5.06
CA LEU A 198 -9.38 -16.27 -6.28
C LEU A 198 -10.25 -17.32 -6.99
N ARG A 199 -9.75 -18.55 -7.16
CA ARG A 199 -10.53 -19.64 -7.80
C ARG A 199 -11.74 -20.08 -6.99
N SER A 200 -11.74 -19.86 -5.68
CA SER A 200 -12.91 -20.06 -4.80
C SER A 200 -13.83 -18.83 -4.74
N ASN A 201 -13.76 -17.98 -5.75
CA ASN A 201 -14.54 -16.75 -5.84
C ASN A 201 -14.35 -15.80 -4.64
N GLY A 202 -13.14 -15.81 -4.01
CA GLY A 202 -12.77 -14.89 -2.93
C GLY A 202 -12.34 -13.52 -3.44
N ILE A 203 -12.22 -12.59 -2.50
CA ILE A 203 -11.65 -11.26 -2.76
C ILE A 203 -10.21 -11.26 -2.23
N VAL A 204 -9.25 -10.91 -3.07
CA VAL A 204 -7.84 -10.77 -2.69
C VAL A 204 -7.39 -9.35 -2.94
N ALA A 205 -6.82 -8.68 -1.94
CA ALA A 205 -6.22 -7.36 -2.08
C ALA A 205 -4.68 -7.48 -2.16
N MET A 206 -4.09 -6.86 -3.19
CA MET A 206 -2.65 -6.84 -3.42
C MET A 206 -2.19 -5.45 -3.83
N GLN A 207 -1.01 -5.04 -3.38
CA GLN A 207 -0.34 -3.81 -3.84
C GLN A 207 0.47 -4.11 -5.11
N GLY A 208 0.38 -3.21 -6.10
CA GLY A 208 0.98 -3.37 -7.42
C GLY A 208 1.96 -2.26 -7.81
N ASP A 209 2.44 -1.45 -6.86
CA ASP A 209 3.26 -0.28 -7.15
C ASP A 209 4.75 -0.43 -6.80
N ARG A 210 5.16 -1.50 -6.08
CA ARG A 210 6.55 -1.67 -5.64
C ARG A 210 7.13 -3.01 -6.07
N ASP A 211 8.22 -2.95 -6.78
CA ASP A 211 9.02 -4.12 -7.15
C ASP A 211 10.12 -4.36 -6.10
N PHE A 212 9.89 -5.33 -5.21
CA PHE A 212 10.80 -5.63 -4.09
C PHE A 212 11.95 -6.57 -4.47
N ASP A 213 11.79 -7.36 -5.51
CA ASP A 213 12.74 -8.41 -5.91
C ASP A 213 13.58 -8.06 -7.16
N ASN A 214 13.39 -6.84 -7.69
CA ASN A 214 14.05 -6.35 -8.90
C ASN A 214 13.75 -7.20 -10.16
N THR A 215 12.61 -7.90 -10.18
CA THR A 215 12.15 -8.70 -11.32
C THR A 215 10.98 -8.04 -12.05
N GLY A 216 10.68 -6.78 -11.74
CA GLY A 216 9.53 -6.03 -12.22
C GLY A 216 9.50 -5.87 -13.74
N VAL A 217 8.32 -5.54 -14.22
CA VAL A 217 8.04 -5.23 -15.63
C VAL A 217 8.21 -3.73 -15.85
N PRO A 218 9.00 -3.30 -16.86
CA PRO A 218 9.12 -1.89 -17.19
C PRO A 218 7.82 -1.34 -17.78
N ALA A 219 7.45 -0.13 -17.35
CA ALA A 219 6.34 0.63 -17.91
C ALA A 219 6.60 2.13 -17.78
N PRO A 220 6.08 2.95 -18.71
CA PRO A 220 6.15 4.40 -18.59
C PRO A 220 5.28 4.86 -17.41
N PHE A 221 5.85 5.74 -16.57
CA PHE A 221 5.18 6.31 -15.41
C PHE A 221 5.69 7.75 -15.22
N PHE A 222 4.82 8.74 -15.37
CA PHE A 222 5.16 10.16 -15.44
C PHE A 222 6.25 10.49 -16.49
N GLY A 223 6.14 9.87 -17.66
CA GLY A 223 7.07 10.08 -18.77
C GLY A 223 8.46 9.47 -18.62
N ARG A 224 8.70 8.69 -17.56
CA ARG A 224 9.96 7.96 -17.30
C ARG A 224 9.70 6.47 -17.19
N GLU A 225 10.68 5.65 -17.55
CA GLU A 225 10.60 4.21 -17.31
C GLU A 225 10.66 3.91 -15.81
N ALA A 226 9.72 3.09 -15.34
CA ALA A 226 9.67 2.59 -13.98
C ALA A 226 9.31 1.10 -14.00
N PHE A 227 9.60 0.39 -12.89
CA PHE A 227 9.42 -1.05 -12.81
C PHE A 227 8.33 -1.41 -11.81
N PHE A 228 7.41 -2.26 -12.23
CA PHE A 228 6.25 -2.66 -11.46
C PHE A 228 6.23 -4.17 -11.19
N PRO A 229 5.73 -4.62 -10.03
CA PRO A 229 5.75 -6.03 -9.68
C PRO A 229 4.91 -6.86 -10.65
N ARG A 230 5.47 -7.99 -11.09
CA ARG A 230 4.78 -8.93 -11.99
C ARG A 230 3.74 -9.81 -11.28
N GLY A 231 3.92 -10.02 -9.96
CA GLY A 231 3.15 -10.97 -9.17
C GLY A 231 1.64 -10.80 -9.26
N PRO A 232 1.08 -9.61 -8.95
CA PRO A 232 -0.37 -9.40 -8.95
C PRO A 232 -1.03 -9.74 -10.29
N LEU A 233 -0.46 -9.26 -11.40
CA LEU A 233 -1.05 -9.48 -12.72
C LEU A 233 -0.80 -10.89 -13.24
N ARG A 234 0.31 -11.55 -12.88
CA ARG A 234 0.51 -12.97 -13.17
C ARG A 234 -0.53 -13.86 -12.49
N VAL A 235 -0.86 -13.60 -11.23
CA VAL A 235 -1.91 -14.39 -10.55
C VAL A 235 -3.29 -14.09 -11.11
N ALA A 236 -3.58 -12.87 -11.55
CA ALA A 236 -4.81 -12.54 -12.27
C ALA A 236 -4.93 -13.33 -13.57
N MET A 237 -3.90 -13.30 -14.41
CA MET A 237 -3.84 -14.07 -15.67
C MET A 237 -4.01 -15.57 -15.44
N ALA A 238 -3.40 -16.13 -14.38
CA ALA A 238 -3.43 -17.57 -14.06
C ALA A 238 -4.74 -18.04 -13.40
N SER A 239 -5.44 -17.14 -12.70
CA SER A 239 -6.69 -17.48 -12.02
C SER A 239 -7.93 -17.18 -12.84
N GLY A 240 -7.85 -16.28 -13.82
CA GLY A 240 -9.00 -15.73 -14.53
C GLY A 240 -9.83 -14.75 -13.68
N ALA A 241 -9.29 -14.30 -12.54
CA ALA A 241 -9.95 -13.36 -11.65
C ALA A 241 -10.17 -12.00 -12.31
N ILE A 242 -11.26 -11.34 -11.94
CA ILE A 242 -11.53 -9.96 -12.35
C ILE A 242 -10.66 -9.02 -11.53
N VAL A 243 -9.88 -8.18 -12.21
CA VAL A 243 -9.01 -7.20 -11.58
C VAL A 243 -9.74 -5.88 -11.47
N LEU A 244 -9.89 -5.38 -10.25
CA LEU A 244 -10.45 -4.06 -9.96
C LEU A 244 -9.35 -3.19 -9.33
N PRO A 245 -8.85 -2.16 -10.01
CA PRO A 245 -8.01 -1.16 -9.37
C PRO A 245 -8.78 -0.48 -8.26
N ALA A 246 -8.21 -0.41 -7.05
CA ALA A 246 -8.90 0.13 -5.90
C ALA A 246 -7.97 0.96 -5.01
N PHE A 247 -8.44 2.12 -4.58
CA PHE A 247 -7.65 3.04 -3.76
C PHE A 247 -8.49 3.58 -2.61
N ILE A 248 -7.84 3.94 -1.52
CA ILE A 248 -8.50 4.61 -0.42
C ILE A 248 -7.72 5.87 -0.03
N VAL A 249 -8.31 7.02 -0.29
CA VAL A 249 -7.66 8.31 -0.10
C VAL A 249 -8.23 9.02 1.12
N ARG A 250 -7.37 9.73 1.83
CA ARG A 250 -7.75 10.58 2.94
C ARG A 250 -8.20 11.95 2.43
N LEU A 251 -9.36 12.38 2.86
CA LEU A 251 -9.93 13.69 2.54
C LEU A 251 -9.40 14.80 3.47
N PRO A 252 -9.51 16.07 3.08
CA PRO A 252 -9.06 17.21 3.90
C PRO A 252 -9.67 17.26 5.29
N ASP A 253 -10.92 16.82 5.46
CA ASP A 253 -11.61 16.74 6.75
C ASP A 253 -11.19 15.53 7.62
N GLY A 254 -10.29 14.70 7.09
CA GLY A 254 -9.76 13.52 7.76
C GLY A 254 -10.61 12.28 7.63
N ARG A 255 -11.71 12.30 6.88
CA ARG A 255 -12.45 11.12 6.44
C ARG A 255 -11.71 10.44 5.29
N TYR A 256 -12.23 9.29 4.87
CA TYR A 256 -11.69 8.52 3.77
C TYR A 256 -12.72 8.34 2.67
N ARG A 257 -12.26 8.26 1.43
CA ARG A 257 -13.04 7.84 0.28
C ARG A 257 -12.40 6.59 -0.31
N ALA A 258 -13.17 5.51 -0.39
CA ALA A 258 -12.77 4.32 -1.12
C ALA A 258 -13.26 4.43 -2.58
N ILE A 259 -12.41 4.06 -3.50
CA ILE A 259 -12.67 4.13 -4.94
C ILE A 259 -12.32 2.77 -5.51
N VAL A 260 -13.28 2.15 -6.19
CA VAL A 260 -13.12 0.90 -6.91
C VAL A 260 -13.42 1.17 -8.38
N GLU A 261 -12.40 1.11 -9.21
CA GLU A 261 -12.53 1.30 -10.65
C GLU A 261 -13.28 0.11 -11.30
N GLY A 262 -13.73 0.32 -12.52
CA GLY A 262 -14.24 -0.77 -13.35
C GLY A 262 -13.20 -1.85 -13.61
N PRO A 263 -13.64 -3.02 -14.12
CA PRO A 263 -12.74 -4.12 -14.43
C PRO A 263 -11.61 -3.73 -15.37
N LEU A 264 -10.37 -3.99 -14.95
CA LEU A 264 -9.20 -3.85 -15.79
C LEU A 264 -9.21 -4.98 -16.84
N PRO A 265 -9.25 -4.70 -18.15
CA PRO A 265 -9.16 -5.72 -19.17
C PRO A 265 -7.82 -6.46 -19.07
N ILE A 266 -7.86 -7.78 -18.84
CA ILE A 266 -6.67 -8.61 -18.71
C ILE A 266 -6.43 -9.36 -20.03
N GLU A 267 -5.28 -9.04 -20.66
CA GLU A 267 -4.77 -9.77 -21.82
C GLU A 267 -4.18 -11.11 -21.38
N THR A 268 -4.57 -12.17 -22.06
CA THR A 268 -4.07 -13.54 -21.80
C THR A 268 -3.67 -14.27 -23.08
N ALA A 269 -3.95 -13.69 -24.24
CA ALA A 269 -3.66 -14.29 -25.54
C ALA A 269 -2.19 -14.06 -25.98
N GLY A 270 -1.66 -14.96 -26.80
CA GLY A 270 -0.35 -14.83 -27.41
C GLY A 270 0.82 -15.00 -26.44
N ASP A 271 1.86 -14.21 -26.62
CA ASP A 271 3.06 -14.26 -25.75
C ASP A 271 2.77 -13.77 -24.35
N ARG A 272 3.08 -14.60 -23.35
CA ARG A 272 2.76 -14.33 -21.96
C ARG A 272 3.45 -13.10 -21.39
N ASP A 273 4.69 -12.82 -21.81
CA ASP A 273 5.43 -11.67 -21.30
C ASP A 273 4.94 -10.38 -21.99
N ALA A 274 4.55 -10.44 -23.27
CA ALA A 274 3.90 -9.33 -23.95
C ALA A 274 2.54 -9.01 -23.33
N ALA A 275 1.71 -10.02 -23.07
CA ALA A 275 0.43 -9.86 -22.38
C ALA A 275 0.61 -9.26 -20.97
N LEU A 276 1.61 -9.74 -20.21
CA LEU A 276 1.93 -9.18 -18.91
C LEU A 276 2.35 -7.71 -18.99
N ARG A 277 3.21 -7.32 -19.94
CA ARG A 277 3.59 -5.92 -20.17
C ARG A 277 2.36 -5.05 -20.46
N THR A 278 1.48 -5.49 -21.33
CA THR A 278 0.22 -4.79 -21.64
C THR A 278 -0.64 -4.58 -20.39
N ASN A 279 -0.81 -5.62 -19.57
CA ASN A 279 -1.60 -5.55 -18.35
C ASN A 279 -0.99 -4.61 -17.31
N VAL A 280 0.34 -4.63 -17.16
CA VAL A 280 1.06 -3.70 -16.28
C VAL A 280 0.88 -2.26 -16.75
N GLN A 281 1.02 -1.98 -18.05
CA GLN A 281 0.83 -0.64 -18.61
C GLN A 281 -0.58 -0.11 -18.37
N ARG A 282 -1.61 -0.95 -18.56
CA ARG A 282 -3.01 -0.58 -18.26
C ARG A 282 -3.21 -0.20 -16.78
N TYR A 283 -2.66 -1.00 -15.86
CA TYR A 283 -2.73 -0.69 -14.44
C TYR A 283 -1.95 0.58 -14.08
N VAL A 284 -0.74 0.73 -14.60
CA VAL A 284 0.13 1.89 -14.33
C VAL A 284 -0.49 3.19 -14.79
N ALA A 285 -1.19 3.19 -15.94
CA ALA A 285 -1.93 4.37 -16.40
C ALA A 285 -3.03 4.81 -15.42
N ILE A 286 -3.72 3.85 -14.79
CA ILE A 286 -4.70 4.15 -13.73
C ILE A 286 -3.99 4.66 -12.48
N LEU A 287 -2.93 3.99 -12.04
CA LEU A 287 -2.14 4.40 -10.88
C LEU A 287 -1.60 5.83 -11.05
N GLU A 288 -1.09 6.17 -12.23
CA GLU A 288 -0.55 7.51 -12.53
C GLU A 288 -1.61 8.59 -12.31
N ARG A 289 -2.86 8.35 -12.75
CA ARG A 289 -3.98 9.27 -12.55
C ARG A 289 -4.20 9.55 -11.06
N TYR A 290 -4.19 8.50 -10.20
CA TYR A 290 -4.41 8.66 -8.76
C TYR A 290 -3.21 9.28 -8.05
N VAL A 291 -1.99 8.93 -8.44
CA VAL A 291 -0.78 9.56 -7.89
C VAL A 291 -0.70 11.04 -8.28
N ARG A 292 -1.12 11.40 -9.49
CA ARG A 292 -1.22 12.80 -9.94
C ARG A 292 -2.22 13.59 -9.12
N GLN A 293 -3.34 12.98 -8.77
CA GLN A 293 -4.42 13.63 -7.99
C GLN A 293 -4.09 13.75 -6.51
N TYR A 294 -3.35 12.78 -5.94
CA TYR A 294 -3.02 12.69 -4.52
C TYR A 294 -1.52 12.40 -4.29
N PRO A 295 -0.62 13.28 -4.81
CA PRO A 295 0.81 13.00 -4.79
C PRO A 295 1.40 12.89 -3.38
N GLU A 296 0.84 13.64 -2.41
CA GLU A 296 1.23 13.62 -1.00
C GLU A 296 0.74 12.35 -0.26
N GLN A 297 -0.09 11.53 -0.89
CA GLN A 297 -0.59 10.29 -0.31
C GLN A 297 0.05 9.04 -0.91
N TRP A 298 0.94 9.16 -1.90
CA TRP A 298 1.71 8.04 -2.41
C TRP A 298 3.05 7.94 -1.67
N TYR A 299 3.12 7.05 -0.67
CA TYR A 299 4.23 6.99 0.29
C TYR A 299 5.49 6.36 -0.29
N CYS A 300 6.13 7.04 -1.23
CA CYS A 300 7.39 6.61 -1.83
C CYS A 300 8.58 7.41 -1.28
N PHE A 301 9.20 6.89 -0.22
CA PHE A 301 10.35 7.49 0.47
C PHE A 301 11.71 6.93 0.02
N TYR A 302 11.79 6.39 -1.19
CA TYR A 302 13.02 5.94 -1.83
C TYR A 302 13.03 6.44 -3.28
N PRO A 303 14.21 6.58 -3.94
CA PRO A 303 14.28 7.02 -5.33
C PRO A 303 13.57 5.98 -6.22
N PHE A 304 12.38 6.33 -6.72
CA PHE A 304 11.52 5.37 -7.42
C PHE A 304 12.05 5.07 -8.83
N TRP A 305 12.45 6.11 -9.56
CA TRP A 305 12.98 5.98 -10.91
C TRP A 305 14.49 5.75 -10.96
N ASP A 306 15.23 6.18 -9.93
CA ASP A 306 16.70 6.12 -9.84
C ASP A 306 17.14 5.15 -8.75
N ASP A 307 16.51 3.99 -8.60
CA ASP A 307 16.90 2.99 -7.59
C ASP A 307 18.33 2.48 -7.89
N PRO A 308 19.33 2.81 -7.06
CA PRO A 308 20.71 2.39 -7.28
C PRO A 308 20.91 0.88 -7.31
N SER A 309 19.99 0.12 -6.69
CA SER A 309 20.05 -1.35 -6.67
C SER A 309 19.79 -1.98 -8.04
N ARG A 310 19.22 -1.22 -8.99
CA ARG A 310 18.97 -1.65 -10.38
C ARG A 310 20.15 -1.34 -11.32
N LYS A 311 20.97 -0.34 -10.97
CA LYS A 311 22.14 0.06 -11.78
C LYS A 311 23.32 -0.91 -11.67
N THR A 312 23.33 -1.82 -10.68
CA THR A 312 24.37 -2.82 -10.48
C THR A 312 24.10 -4.15 -11.19
N GLY A 313 23.04 -4.23 -11.98
CA GLY A 313 22.63 -5.42 -12.72
C GLY A 313 23.22 -5.53 -14.13
N ASP A 314 24.43 -4.96 -14.37
CA ASP A 314 25.20 -5.27 -15.57
C ASP A 314 25.90 -6.64 -15.39
N GLY A 315 25.43 -7.63 -16.13
CA GLY A 315 26.21 -8.78 -16.53
C GLY A 315 26.33 -9.94 -15.56
N ARG A 316 25.23 -10.58 -15.10
CA ARG A 316 25.27 -12.06 -14.91
C ARG A 316 23.95 -12.67 -15.39
N ARG A 317 24.00 -13.15 -16.60
CA ARG A 317 23.06 -14.16 -17.12
C ARG A 317 23.46 -15.53 -16.57
#